data_bfd9468c1c08a1c44c07fd72b30b4b6a
#
_entry.id   bfd9468c1c08a1c44c07fd72b30b4b6a
#
_cell.length_a   1.000
_cell.length_b   1.000
_cell.length_c   1.000
_cell.angle_alpha   90.00
_cell.angle_beta   90.00
_cell.angle_gamma   90.00
#
_symmetry.space_group_name_H-M   'P 1'
#
loop_
_entity.id
_entity.type
_entity.pdbx_description
1 polymer ?
#
loop_
_entity_poly.entity_id
_entity_poly.type
_entity_poly.pdbx_seq_one_letter_code
_entity_poly.pdbx_strand_id
1 'polypeptide(L)'
;MMLRSITNYNEVDILYTLITYVNYSSSQDMYYTIAQTILSHLDDMPNISINDLATMCYTSPATISRFCKDLNTKSFANFKKELQIALDLANDEIHLEEAEEKQLNDDPTLIIDKVYRETIDSLKQGQARLDMVQIDKVCELIHDAPNIHMFAYQFSKLVCTDFQQKMLKLRKFVYAFADRGDMLAKFDTIEPGELVIIVSVRARKKIMDGLVDKLKEKKPEILLVTLNQDYENEGISHYLRIGGYESDYTQSAMMGTLDLMTVFNIIYVRYGLKYCNL
;
A
#
# COMPACT_ATOMS: atom_id res chain seq x y z
N MET A 1 4.94 -22.78 6.04
CA MET A 1 6.38 -22.93 5.75
C MET A 1 6.84 -21.96 4.64
N MET A 2 6.21 -20.78 4.47
CA MET A 2 6.41 -19.91 3.29
C MET A 2 6.87 -18.47 3.56
N LEU A 3 7.28 -18.11 4.80
CA LEU A 3 7.57 -16.70 5.16
C LEU A 3 9.06 -16.40 5.49
N ARG A 4 10.00 -17.28 5.14
CA ARG A 4 11.36 -17.22 5.71
C ARG A 4 12.44 -16.44 4.96
N SER A 5 12.19 -15.71 3.88
CA SER A 5 13.31 -15.21 3.07
C SER A 5 13.47 -13.71 2.85
N ILE A 6 12.84 -12.81 3.65
CA ILE A 6 13.04 -11.36 3.41
C ILE A 6 13.27 -10.59 4.70
N THR A 7 14.53 -10.36 5.02
CA THR A 7 15.01 -9.83 6.30
C THR A 7 15.11 -8.29 6.40
N ASN A 8 14.72 -7.48 5.43
CA ASN A 8 14.94 -6.02 5.46
C ASN A 8 13.76 -5.12 5.10
N TYR A 9 12.53 -5.64 5.07
CA TYR A 9 11.32 -4.84 4.76
C TYR A 9 10.42 -4.59 5.98
N ASN A 10 10.95 -4.63 7.18
CA ASN A 10 10.21 -4.76 8.44
C ASN A 10 9.56 -3.48 8.97
N GLU A 11 9.61 -2.35 8.27
CA GLU A 11 9.00 -1.10 8.75
C GLU A 11 7.64 -0.79 8.12
N VAL A 12 7.09 -1.69 7.30
CA VAL A 12 5.85 -1.42 6.60
C VAL A 12 4.82 -2.49 6.89
N ASP A 13 3.88 -2.09 7.74
CA ASP A 13 2.52 -2.59 7.74
C ASP A 13 2.23 -3.86 8.54
N ILE A 14 2.69 -3.89 9.78
CA ILE A 14 2.26 -4.93 10.71
C ILE A 14 0.75 -4.88 10.94
N LEU A 15 0.13 -3.69 10.99
CA LEU A 15 -1.32 -3.52 11.10
C LEU A 15 -2.05 -4.13 9.92
N TYR A 16 -1.60 -3.85 8.70
CA TYR A 16 -2.19 -4.44 7.50
C TYR A 16 -2.07 -5.97 7.49
N THR A 17 -0.93 -6.50 7.93
CA THR A 17 -0.74 -7.95 8.02
C THR A 17 -1.71 -8.59 9.04
N LEU A 18 -1.90 -7.96 10.19
CA LEU A 18 -2.89 -8.39 11.19
C LEU A 18 -4.32 -8.34 10.63
N ILE A 19 -4.69 -7.25 9.95
CA ILE A 19 -6.00 -7.11 9.28
C ILE A 19 -6.20 -8.21 8.22
N THR A 20 -5.16 -8.51 7.44
CA THR A 20 -5.20 -9.58 6.43
C THR A 20 -5.46 -10.94 7.07
N TYR A 21 -4.83 -11.25 8.20
CA TYR A 21 -5.14 -12.48 8.95
C TYR A 21 -6.60 -12.55 9.35
N VAL A 22 -7.15 -11.46 9.90
CA VAL A 22 -8.56 -11.43 10.34
C VAL A 22 -9.53 -11.54 9.16
N ASN A 23 -9.20 -10.94 8.02
CA ASN A 23 -10.11 -10.90 6.88
C ASN A 23 -10.11 -12.21 6.05
N TYR A 24 -8.98 -12.92 5.99
CA TYR A 24 -8.80 -14.02 5.04
C TYR A 24 -8.50 -15.38 5.70
N SER A 25 -8.20 -15.43 7.00
CA SER A 25 -8.00 -16.70 7.72
C SER A 25 -9.30 -17.22 8.31
N SER A 26 -9.34 -18.53 8.57
CA SER A 26 -10.47 -19.15 9.26
C SER A 26 -10.52 -18.67 10.71
N SER A 27 -11.73 -18.37 11.23
CA SER A 27 -11.96 -18.06 12.65
C SER A 27 -11.55 -19.18 13.61
N GLN A 28 -11.30 -20.40 13.11
CA GLN A 28 -10.78 -21.53 13.89
C GLN A 28 -9.24 -21.55 13.94
N ASP A 29 -8.57 -20.69 13.19
CA ASP A 29 -7.12 -20.58 13.21
C ASP A 29 -6.66 -19.82 14.47
N MET A 30 -5.68 -20.36 15.17
CA MET A 30 -5.07 -19.72 16.33
C MET A 30 -4.46 -18.35 15.98
N TYR A 31 -3.91 -18.20 14.78
CA TYR A 31 -3.32 -16.93 14.34
C TYR A 31 -4.39 -15.87 14.04
N TYR A 32 -5.57 -16.29 13.56
CA TYR A 32 -6.74 -15.42 13.50
C TYR A 32 -7.08 -14.86 14.90
N THR A 33 -7.18 -15.75 15.89
CA THR A 33 -7.52 -15.37 17.28
C THR A 33 -6.47 -14.39 17.84
N ILE A 34 -5.18 -14.66 17.63
CA ILE A 34 -4.10 -13.75 18.07
C ILE A 34 -4.19 -12.40 17.38
N ALA A 35 -4.33 -12.37 16.05
CA ALA A 35 -4.44 -11.14 15.28
C ALA A 35 -5.67 -10.32 15.69
N GLN A 36 -6.84 -10.95 15.85
CA GLN A 36 -8.07 -10.31 16.30
C GLN A 36 -7.92 -9.73 17.70
N THR A 37 -7.34 -10.48 18.64
CA THR A 37 -7.11 -10.02 20.01
C THR A 37 -6.20 -8.79 20.03
N ILE A 38 -5.11 -8.81 19.26
CA ILE A 38 -4.19 -7.66 19.14
C ILE A 38 -4.94 -6.44 18.60
N LEU A 39 -5.67 -6.59 17.48
CA LEU A 39 -6.40 -5.48 16.85
C LEU A 39 -7.52 -4.91 17.73
N SER A 40 -8.10 -5.73 18.61
CA SER A 40 -9.15 -5.29 19.54
C SER A 40 -8.61 -4.61 20.81
N HIS A 41 -7.30 -4.64 21.05
CA HIS A 41 -6.65 -4.13 22.25
C HIS A 41 -5.37 -3.35 21.94
N LEU A 42 -5.38 -2.57 20.86
CA LEU A 42 -4.18 -1.85 20.36
C LEU A 42 -3.58 -0.93 21.44
N ASP A 43 -4.41 -0.28 22.24
CA ASP A 43 -3.98 0.63 23.31
C ASP A 43 -3.20 -0.08 24.43
N ASP A 44 -3.49 -1.35 24.67
CA ASP A 44 -2.83 -2.15 25.70
C ASP A 44 -1.51 -2.74 25.22
N MET A 45 -1.34 -2.90 23.90
CA MET A 45 -0.23 -3.64 23.30
C MET A 45 1.17 -3.11 23.66
N PRO A 46 1.43 -1.79 23.79
CA PRO A 46 2.74 -1.31 24.20
C PRO A 46 3.23 -1.86 25.54
N ASN A 47 2.30 -2.08 26.48
CA ASN A 47 2.59 -2.44 27.87
C ASN A 47 2.35 -3.91 28.20
N ILE A 48 1.66 -4.66 27.31
CA ILE A 48 1.28 -6.05 27.59
C ILE A 48 2.50 -6.98 27.66
N SER A 49 2.47 -7.96 28.55
CA SER A 49 3.46 -9.04 28.54
C SER A 49 3.06 -10.16 27.58
N ILE A 50 4.04 -10.96 27.15
CA ILE A 50 3.76 -12.12 26.28
C ILE A 50 2.85 -13.16 26.98
N ASN A 51 2.94 -13.25 28.32
CA ASN A 51 2.12 -14.15 29.11
C ASN A 51 0.65 -13.67 29.15
N ASP A 52 0.43 -12.36 29.33
CA ASP A 52 -0.90 -11.78 29.37
C ASP A 52 -1.58 -11.91 27.99
N LEU A 53 -0.86 -11.59 26.90
CA LEU A 53 -1.39 -11.79 25.55
C LEU A 53 -1.71 -13.26 25.29
N ALA A 54 -0.85 -14.18 25.71
CA ALA A 54 -1.09 -15.61 25.57
C ALA A 54 -2.37 -16.04 26.34
N THR A 55 -2.58 -15.51 27.53
CA THR A 55 -3.79 -15.74 28.33
C THR A 55 -5.02 -15.20 27.64
N MET A 56 -4.99 -13.97 27.12
CA MET A 56 -6.10 -13.36 26.37
C MET A 56 -6.47 -14.17 25.12
N CYS A 57 -5.47 -14.76 24.45
CA CYS A 57 -5.65 -15.58 23.24
C CYS A 57 -5.93 -17.06 23.57
N TYR A 58 -6.05 -17.46 24.82
CA TYR A 58 -6.20 -18.87 25.24
C TYR A 58 -5.11 -19.78 24.64
N THR A 59 -3.87 -19.32 24.64
CA THR A 59 -2.75 -20.03 24.01
C THR A 59 -1.47 -19.96 24.87
N SER A 60 -0.35 -20.45 24.36
CA SER A 60 0.93 -20.41 25.04
C SER A 60 1.82 -19.24 24.60
N PRO A 61 2.71 -18.73 25.48
CA PRO A 61 3.74 -17.74 25.08
C PRO A 61 4.60 -18.22 23.90
N ALA A 62 4.82 -19.53 23.80
CA ALA A 62 5.56 -20.12 22.67
C ALA A 62 4.80 -19.96 21.35
N THR A 63 3.47 -20.06 21.36
CA THR A 63 2.62 -19.81 20.18
C THR A 63 2.65 -18.34 19.77
N ILE A 64 2.55 -17.41 20.72
CA ILE A 64 2.71 -15.97 20.44
C ILE A 64 4.09 -15.68 19.84
N SER A 65 5.15 -16.25 20.42
CA SER A 65 6.51 -16.07 19.90
C SER A 65 6.66 -16.61 18.46
N ARG A 66 5.99 -17.72 18.13
CA ARG A 66 5.97 -18.28 16.77
C ARG A 66 5.19 -17.37 15.82
N PHE A 67 4.01 -16.89 16.22
CA PHE A 67 3.23 -15.93 15.48
C PHE A 67 4.05 -14.69 15.12
N CYS A 68 4.74 -14.08 16.09
CA CYS A 68 5.61 -12.94 15.83
C CYS A 68 6.71 -13.26 14.80
N LYS A 69 7.32 -14.45 14.87
CA LYS A 69 8.34 -14.88 13.91
C LYS A 69 7.76 -15.07 12.50
N ASP A 70 6.54 -15.58 12.41
CA ASP A 70 5.85 -15.77 11.13
C ASP A 70 5.43 -14.43 10.50
N LEU A 71 5.23 -13.39 11.34
CA LEU A 71 5.10 -12.00 10.91
C LEU A 71 6.46 -11.34 10.53
N ASN A 72 7.55 -12.08 10.50
CA ASN A 72 8.91 -11.59 10.25
C ASN A 72 9.45 -10.64 11.33
N THR A 73 8.88 -10.61 12.52
CA THR A 73 9.47 -9.89 13.65
C THR A 73 10.45 -10.78 14.40
N LYS A 74 11.58 -10.22 14.87
CA LYS A 74 12.63 -11.00 15.52
C LYS A 74 12.18 -11.58 16.88
N SER A 75 11.28 -10.88 17.55
CA SER A 75 10.79 -11.23 18.88
C SER A 75 9.49 -10.50 19.19
N PHE A 76 8.81 -10.89 20.26
CA PHE A 76 7.62 -10.17 20.75
C PHE A 76 7.93 -8.70 21.12
N ALA A 77 9.09 -8.42 21.66
CA ALA A 77 9.52 -7.04 21.94
C ALA A 77 9.68 -6.21 20.64
N ASN A 78 10.27 -6.80 19.59
CA ASN A 78 10.35 -6.16 18.27
C ASN A 78 8.97 -5.99 17.64
N PHE A 79 8.09 -6.99 17.77
CA PHE A 79 6.71 -6.89 17.31
C PHE A 79 6.00 -5.68 17.92
N LYS A 80 6.07 -5.51 19.26
CA LYS A 80 5.46 -4.37 19.95
C LYS A 80 6.03 -3.02 19.47
N LYS A 81 7.34 -2.96 19.27
CA LYS A 81 8.00 -1.74 18.76
C LYS A 81 7.53 -1.41 17.33
N GLU A 82 7.45 -2.40 16.45
CA GLU A 82 6.97 -2.21 15.08
C GLU A 82 5.49 -1.82 15.04
N LEU A 83 4.69 -2.43 15.92
CA LEU A 83 3.27 -2.07 16.09
C LEU A 83 3.10 -0.62 16.56
N GLN A 84 3.89 -0.19 17.55
CA GLN A 84 3.86 1.20 18.02
C GLN A 84 4.22 2.19 16.91
N ILE A 85 5.29 1.93 16.17
CA ILE A 85 5.67 2.77 15.01
C ILE A 85 4.54 2.85 13.98
N ALA A 86 3.85 1.74 13.72
CA ALA A 86 2.74 1.72 12.77
C ALA A 86 1.53 2.54 13.28
N LEU A 87 1.25 2.49 14.59
CA LEU A 87 0.19 3.28 15.23
C LEU A 87 0.54 4.78 15.24
N ASP A 88 1.78 5.13 15.58
CA ASP A 88 2.25 6.51 15.57
C ASP A 88 2.14 7.12 14.16
N LEU A 89 2.54 6.37 13.12
CA LEU A 89 2.40 6.79 11.72
C LEU A 89 0.93 6.95 11.30
N ALA A 90 0.03 6.15 11.84
CA ALA A 90 -1.41 6.27 11.56
C ALA A 90 -1.99 7.53 12.24
N ASN A 91 -1.54 7.85 13.44
CA ASN A 91 -1.94 9.08 14.13
C ASN A 91 -1.46 10.34 13.40
N ASP A 92 -0.27 10.28 12.78
CA ASP A 92 0.26 11.40 11.97
C ASP A 92 -0.53 11.63 10.66
N GLU A 93 -1.39 10.69 10.26
CA GLU A 93 -2.22 10.86 9.04
C GLU A 93 -3.34 11.90 9.20
N ILE A 94 -3.76 12.17 10.45
CA ILE A 94 -4.73 13.23 10.77
C ILE A 94 -3.98 14.29 11.59
N HIS A 95 -2.97 14.90 10.99
CA HIS A 95 -2.26 15.98 11.66
C HIS A 95 -2.99 17.32 11.43
N LEU A 96 -3.51 17.87 12.54
CA LEU A 96 -4.14 19.19 12.57
C LEU A 96 -3.31 20.13 13.45
N GLU A 97 -3.19 21.38 13.05
CA GLU A 97 -2.68 22.42 13.93
C GLU A 97 -3.66 22.61 15.11
N GLU A 98 -3.15 22.87 16.31
CA GLU A 98 -3.98 23.02 17.53
C GLU A 98 -5.18 23.97 17.35
N ALA A 99 -4.97 25.08 16.62
CA ALA A 99 -6.02 26.05 16.34
C ALA A 99 -7.11 25.49 15.41
N GLU A 100 -6.72 24.71 14.41
CA GLU A 100 -7.63 24.05 13.48
C GLU A 100 -8.38 22.92 14.18
N GLU A 101 -7.70 22.09 14.96
CA GLU A 101 -8.31 21.03 15.75
C GLU A 101 -9.40 21.58 16.67
N LYS A 102 -9.10 22.68 17.38
CA LYS A 102 -10.08 23.36 18.23
C LYS A 102 -11.27 23.87 17.43
N GLN A 103 -11.04 24.51 16.27
CA GLN A 103 -12.12 25.01 15.42
C GLN A 103 -13.03 23.90 14.92
N LEU A 104 -12.46 22.77 14.51
CA LEU A 104 -13.22 21.60 14.02
C LEU A 104 -13.96 20.88 15.14
N ASN A 105 -13.46 20.91 16.38
CA ASN A 105 -14.16 20.40 17.55
C ASN A 105 -15.31 21.32 17.97
N ASP A 106 -15.13 22.66 17.89
CA ASP A 106 -16.15 23.63 18.22
C ASP A 106 -17.32 23.64 17.19
N ASP A 107 -17.01 23.43 15.92
CA ASP A 107 -17.98 23.31 14.83
C ASP A 107 -17.64 22.11 13.90
N PRO A 108 -18.13 20.91 14.21
CA PRO A 108 -17.86 19.72 13.40
C PRO A 108 -18.38 19.78 11.95
N THR A 109 -19.28 20.71 11.61
CA THR A 109 -19.76 20.85 10.22
C THR A 109 -18.64 21.30 9.27
N LEU A 110 -17.63 22.00 9.80
CA LEU A 110 -16.48 22.46 9.04
C LEU A 110 -15.59 21.28 8.52
N ILE A 111 -15.69 20.10 9.15
CA ILE A 111 -14.97 18.90 8.68
C ILE A 111 -15.42 18.53 7.27
N ILE A 112 -16.71 18.63 6.98
CA ILE A 112 -17.27 18.35 5.64
C ILE A 112 -16.63 19.28 4.61
N ASP A 113 -16.67 20.57 4.88
CA ASP A 113 -16.15 21.59 3.96
C ASP A 113 -14.64 21.43 3.77
N LYS A 114 -13.89 21.13 4.84
CA LYS A 114 -12.45 20.88 4.79
C LYS A 114 -12.13 19.70 3.87
N VAL A 115 -12.72 18.53 4.12
CA VAL A 115 -12.42 17.31 3.38
C VAL A 115 -12.77 17.47 1.90
N TYR A 116 -13.96 18.04 1.57
CA TYR A 116 -14.33 18.27 0.19
C TYR A 116 -13.43 19.28 -0.51
N ARG A 117 -13.08 20.39 0.14
CA ARG A 117 -12.18 21.41 -0.41
C ARG A 117 -10.80 20.81 -0.74
N GLU A 118 -10.18 20.14 0.22
CA GLU A 118 -8.87 19.52 0.04
C GLU A 118 -8.89 18.44 -1.05
N THR A 119 -9.94 17.62 -1.10
CA THR A 119 -10.12 16.63 -2.16
C THR A 119 -10.23 17.29 -3.54
N ILE A 120 -11.06 18.32 -3.67
CA ILE A 120 -11.25 19.03 -4.93
C ILE A 120 -9.96 19.70 -5.37
N ASP A 121 -9.24 20.32 -4.46
CA ASP A 121 -7.99 21.02 -4.77
C ASP A 121 -6.87 20.04 -5.14
N SER A 122 -6.78 18.88 -4.48
CA SER A 122 -5.85 17.81 -4.85
C SER A 122 -6.12 17.32 -6.27
N LEU A 123 -7.39 16.98 -6.58
CA LEU A 123 -7.78 16.52 -7.91
C LEU A 123 -7.52 17.57 -9.01
N LYS A 124 -7.73 18.87 -8.73
CA LYS A 124 -7.41 19.96 -9.68
C LYS A 124 -5.90 20.06 -9.92
N GLN A 125 -5.11 19.95 -8.88
CA GLN A 125 -3.64 19.94 -9.01
C GLN A 125 -3.18 18.72 -9.83
N GLY A 126 -3.75 17.54 -9.56
CA GLY A 126 -3.53 16.32 -10.33
C GLY A 126 -3.87 16.52 -11.80
N GLN A 127 -5.06 17.06 -12.09
CA GLN A 127 -5.51 17.36 -13.47
C GLN A 127 -4.56 18.30 -14.22
N ALA A 128 -4.06 19.34 -13.54
CA ALA A 128 -3.18 20.34 -14.17
C ALA A 128 -1.79 19.78 -14.54
N ARG A 129 -1.36 18.68 -13.94
CA ARG A 129 -0.04 18.07 -14.15
C ARG A 129 -0.07 16.83 -15.07
N LEU A 130 -1.25 16.26 -15.30
CA LEU A 130 -1.36 15.09 -16.16
C LEU A 130 -1.19 15.46 -17.64
N ASP A 131 -0.35 14.69 -18.32
CA ASP A 131 -0.13 14.78 -19.75
C ASP A 131 -0.60 13.51 -20.47
N MET A 132 -1.42 13.69 -21.52
CA MET A 132 -1.94 12.58 -22.31
C MET A 132 -0.85 11.78 -23.04
N VAL A 133 0.30 12.37 -23.33
CA VAL A 133 1.46 11.65 -23.93
C VAL A 133 1.97 10.61 -22.93
N GLN A 134 2.08 10.97 -21.66
CA GLN A 134 2.49 10.03 -20.61
C GLN A 134 1.44 8.93 -20.40
N ILE A 135 0.15 9.29 -20.38
CA ILE A 135 -0.95 8.31 -20.27
C ILE A 135 -0.95 7.34 -21.46
N ASP A 136 -0.74 7.84 -22.69
CA ASP A 136 -0.66 7.00 -23.88
C ASP A 136 0.54 6.03 -23.80
N LYS A 137 1.68 6.50 -23.31
CA LYS A 137 2.85 5.65 -23.09
C LYS A 137 2.59 4.54 -22.06
N VAL A 138 1.90 4.86 -20.97
CA VAL A 138 1.49 3.84 -19.98
C VAL A 138 0.52 2.84 -20.61
N CYS A 139 -0.43 3.28 -21.41
CA CYS A 139 -1.35 2.39 -22.13
C CYS A 139 -0.62 1.45 -23.10
N GLU A 140 0.42 1.94 -23.79
CA GLU A 140 1.28 1.13 -24.67
C GLU A 140 2.04 0.07 -23.86
N LEU A 141 2.70 0.45 -22.76
CA LEU A 141 3.40 -0.49 -21.88
C LEU A 141 2.46 -1.60 -21.39
N ILE A 142 1.24 -1.23 -20.97
CA ILE A 142 0.22 -2.18 -20.55
C ILE A 142 -0.22 -3.10 -21.69
N HIS A 143 -0.37 -2.55 -22.90
CA HIS A 143 -0.82 -3.31 -24.09
C HIS A 143 0.21 -4.35 -24.51
N ASP A 144 1.46 -3.92 -24.64
CA ASP A 144 2.55 -4.72 -25.20
C ASP A 144 3.10 -5.76 -24.20
N ALA A 145 2.92 -5.53 -22.90
CA ALA A 145 3.43 -6.45 -21.89
C ALA A 145 2.75 -7.82 -21.95
N PRO A 146 3.54 -8.93 -21.95
CA PRO A 146 3.01 -10.29 -21.91
C PRO A 146 2.25 -10.56 -20.61
N ASN A 147 2.79 -10.12 -19.47
CA ASN A 147 2.16 -10.14 -18.16
C ASN A 147 2.39 -8.81 -17.44
N ILE A 148 1.47 -8.46 -16.54
CA ILE A 148 1.50 -7.22 -15.77
C ILE A 148 1.34 -7.56 -14.29
N HIS A 149 2.28 -7.07 -13.48
CA HIS A 149 2.27 -7.26 -12.04
C HIS A 149 2.20 -5.91 -11.33
N MET A 150 1.20 -5.70 -10.50
CA MET A 150 1.05 -4.47 -9.70
C MET A 150 1.50 -4.71 -8.28
N PHE A 151 2.43 -3.89 -7.81
CA PHE A 151 2.90 -3.86 -6.44
C PHE A 151 2.50 -2.57 -5.76
N ALA A 152 1.89 -2.67 -4.60
CA ALA A 152 1.48 -1.53 -3.81
C ALA A 152 1.55 -1.85 -2.32
N TYR A 153 1.61 -0.81 -1.52
CA TYR A 153 1.58 -0.89 -0.07
C TYR A 153 0.36 -0.14 0.47
N GLN A 154 -0.18 -0.62 1.59
CA GLN A 154 -1.28 0.03 2.31
C GLN A 154 -2.48 0.37 1.40
N PHE A 155 -2.99 1.58 1.48
CA PHE A 155 -4.18 2.03 0.74
C PHE A 155 -4.01 1.96 -0.79
N SER A 156 -2.79 2.06 -1.31
CA SER A 156 -2.55 1.91 -2.75
C SER A 156 -2.92 0.52 -3.29
N LYS A 157 -3.04 -0.50 -2.44
CA LYS A 157 -3.53 -1.83 -2.85
C LYS A 157 -4.98 -1.81 -3.32
N LEU A 158 -5.81 -0.94 -2.74
CA LEU A 158 -7.19 -0.76 -3.19
C LEU A 158 -7.23 -0.29 -4.64
N VAL A 159 -6.34 0.63 -5.01
CA VAL A 159 -6.19 1.12 -6.38
C VAL A 159 -5.82 -0.01 -7.34
N CYS A 160 -4.86 -0.85 -6.94
CA CYS A 160 -4.43 -1.99 -7.77
C CYS A 160 -5.57 -3.00 -7.98
N THR A 161 -6.32 -3.32 -6.92
CA THR A 161 -7.44 -4.26 -6.99
C THR A 161 -8.59 -3.73 -7.84
N ASP A 162 -8.93 -2.44 -7.70
CA ASP A 162 -9.94 -1.78 -8.54
C ASP A 162 -9.51 -1.79 -10.02
N PHE A 163 -8.27 -1.42 -10.29
CA PHE A 163 -7.73 -1.42 -11.65
C PHE A 163 -7.69 -2.83 -12.27
N GLN A 164 -7.29 -3.85 -11.52
CA GLN A 164 -7.34 -5.25 -11.97
C GLN A 164 -8.75 -5.64 -12.45
N GLN A 165 -9.78 -5.34 -11.64
CA GLN A 165 -11.16 -5.66 -11.98
C GLN A 165 -11.63 -4.90 -13.23
N LYS A 166 -11.24 -3.64 -13.38
CA LYS A 166 -11.55 -2.82 -14.55
C LYS A 166 -10.88 -3.35 -15.81
N MET A 167 -9.58 -3.65 -15.74
CA MET A 167 -8.82 -4.18 -16.88
C MET A 167 -9.32 -5.55 -17.33
N LEU A 168 -9.78 -6.39 -16.40
CA LEU A 168 -10.39 -7.67 -16.75
C LEU A 168 -11.64 -7.50 -17.62
N LYS A 169 -12.44 -6.44 -17.43
CA LYS A 169 -13.59 -6.11 -18.29
C LYS A 169 -13.15 -5.75 -19.73
N LEU A 170 -11.94 -5.24 -19.88
CA LEU A 170 -11.29 -4.98 -21.17
C LEU A 170 -10.49 -6.20 -21.69
N ARG A 171 -10.64 -7.37 -21.06
CA ARG A 171 -9.96 -8.62 -21.41
C ARG A 171 -8.43 -8.56 -21.30
N LYS A 172 -7.91 -7.62 -20.51
CA LYS A 172 -6.49 -7.53 -20.14
C LYS A 172 -6.32 -7.93 -18.69
N PHE A 173 -5.64 -9.05 -18.45
CA PHE A 173 -5.41 -9.51 -17.09
C PHE A 173 -4.20 -8.80 -16.48
N VAL A 174 -4.36 -8.38 -15.22
CA VAL A 174 -3.33 -7.73 -14.42
C VAL A 174 -3.26 -8.45 -13.07
N TYR A 175 -2.08 -8.84 -12.63
CA TYR A 175 -1.88 -9.38 -11.29
C TYR A 175 -1.82 -8.24 -10.28
N ALA A 176 -2.75 -8.22 -9.31
CA ALA A 176 -2.72 -7.31 -8.16
C ALA A 176 -2.68 -8.16 -6.89
N PHE A 177 -1.67 -7.96 -6.06
CA PHE A 177 -1.44 -8.83 -4.91
C PHE A 177 -2.05 -8.24 -3.66
N ALA A 178 -2.93 -9.00 -3.02
CA ALA A 178 -3.69 -8.57 -1.85
C ALA A 178 -2.82 -8.54 -0.58
N ASP A 179 -1.87 -9.46 -0.45
CA ASP A 179 -1.02 -9.55 0.71
C ASP A 179 0.48 -9.59 0.36
N ARG A 180 1.31 -9.46 1.39
CA ARG A 180 2.76 -9.47 1.26
C ARG A 180 3.30 -10.85 0.90
N GLY A 181 2.69 -11.90 1.40
CA GLY A 181 3.12 -13.28 1.14
C GLY A 181 2.96 -13.63 -0.33
N ASP A 182 1.81 -13.29 -0.91
CA ASP A 182 1.53 -13.47 -2.33
C ASP A 182 2.46 -12.64 -3.20
N MET A 183 2.68 -11.38 -2.82
CA MET A 183 3.61 -10.48 -3.50
C MET A 183 5.02 -11.10 -3.58
N LEU A 184 5.52 -11.64 -2.48
CA LEU A 184 6.86 -12.22 -2.40
C LEU A 184 6.98 -13.53 -3.17
N ALA A 185 5.97 -14.40 -3.09
CA ALA A 185 5.94 -15.63 -3.86
C ALA A 185 5.92 -15.37 -5.38
N LYS A 186 5.36 -14.24 -5.79
CA LYS A 186 5.27 -13.84 -7.19
C LYS A 186 6.54 -13.20 -7.74
N PHE A 187 7.42 -12.65 -6.90
CA PHE A 187 8.73 -12.16 -7.36
C PHE A 187 9.49 -13.23 -8.15
N ASP A 188 9.44 -14.48 -7.69
CA ASP A 188 10.16 -15.57 -8.32
C ASP A 188 9.58 -15.98 -9.68
N THR A 189 8.34 -15.62 -9.96
CA THR A 189 7.64 -15.93 -11.21
C THR A 189 7.71 -14.82 -12.27
N ILE A 190 8.32 -13.67 -11.95
CA ILE A 190 8.48 -12.56 -12.90
C ILE A 190 9.57 -12.92 -13.91
N GLU A 191 9.24 -12.78 -15.18
CA GLU A 191 10.15 -13.06 -16.30
C GLU A 191 10.67 -11.75 -16.95
N PRO A 192 11.81 -11.80 -17.63
CA PRO A 192 12.35 -10.65 -18.33
C PRO A 192 11.36 -10.08 -19.37
N GLY A 193 11.21 -8.75 -19.40
CA GLY A 193 10.31 -8.05 -20.34
C GLY A 193 8.84 -8.04 -19.92
N GLU A 194 8.48 -8.63 -18.78
CA GLU A 194 7.16 -8.40 -18.17
C GLU A 194 7.09 -6.99 -17.55
N LEU A 195 5.89 -6.45 -17.41
CA LEU A 195 5.67 -5.13 -16.82
C LEU A 195 5.39 -5.25 -15.32
N VAL A 196 6.18 -4.54 -14.53
CA VAL A 196 5.92 -4.33 -13.10
C VAL A 196 5.49 -2.88 -12.89
N ILE A 197 4.27 -2.68 -12.40
CA ILE A 197 3.75 -1.37 -12.01
C ILE A 197 3.82 -1.25 -10.49
N ILE A 198 4.67 -0.36 -10.01
CA ILE A 198 4.76 -0.03 -8.59
C ILE A 198 3.86 1.19 -8.34
N VAL A 199 2.92 1.07 -7.40
CA VAL A 199 1.99 2.15 -7.04
C VAL A 199 2.28 2.60 -5.61
N SER A 200 2.73 3.83 -5.44
CA SER A 200 3.10 4.36 -4.14
C SER A 200 2.93 5.88 -4.07
N VAL A 201 2.08 6.36 -3.17
CA VAL A 201 1.89 7.82 -2.97
C VAL A 201 3.24 8.49 -2.69
N ARG A 202 3.97 8.03 -1.69
CA ARG A 202 5.18 8.69 -1.17
C ARG A 202 6.49 8.20 -1.76
N ALA A 203 6.50 7.03 -2.39
CA ALA A 203 7.72 6.36 -2.89
C ALA A 203 8.91 6.51 -1.91
N ARG A 204 8.73 6.09 -0.64
CA ARG A 204 9.74 6.23 0.40
C ARG A 204 11.02 5.49 -0.01
N LYS A 205 12.13 6.24 -0.11
CA LYS A 205 13.41 5.78 -0.67
C LYS A 205 13.84 4.41 -0.14
N LYS A 206 13.90 4.22 1.17
CA LYS A 206 14.34 2.97 1.80
C LYS A 206 13.52 1.75 1.37
N ILE A 207 12.20 1.93 1.19
CA ILE A 207 11.27 0.88 0.78
C ILE A 207 11.41 0.60 -0.70
N MET A 208 11.44 1.67 -1.49
CA MET A 208 11.49 1.59 -2.95
C MET A 208 12.81 1.02 -3.44
N ASP A 209 13.95 1.51 -2.94
CA ASP A 209 15.27 1.01 -3.33
C ASP A 209 15.36 -0.51 -3.11
N GLY A 210 14.96 -0.98 -1.95
CA GLY A 210 15.02 -2.41 -1.69
C GLY A 210 14.02 -3.25 -2.51
N LEU A 211 12.86 -2.71 -2.90
CA LEU A 211 11.93 -3.38 -3.82
C LEU A 211 12.53 -3.45 -5.23
N VAL A 212 13.02 -2.31 -5.72
CA VAL A 212 13.61 -2.18 -7.06
C VAL A 212 14.85 -3.05 -7.20
N ASP A 213 15.75 -3.09 -6.20
CA ASP A 213 16.96 -3.92 -6.23
C ASP A 213 16.64 -5.41 -6.41
N LYS A 214 15.56 -5.89 -5.82
CA LYS A 214 15.11 -7.28 -6.03
C LYS A 214 14.51 -7.50 -7.41
N LEU A 215 13.73 -6.54 -7.90
CA LEU A 215 13.11 -6.63 -9.21
C LEU A 215 14.15 -6.58 -10.34
N LYS A 216 15.22 -5.80 -10.18
CA LYS A 216 16.33 -5.71 -11.16
C LYS A 216 16.92 -7.07 -11.54
N GLU A 217 16.99 -8.02 -10.59
CA GLU A 217 17.52 -9.36 -10.85
C GLU A 217 16.69 -10.13 -11.90
N LYS A 218 15.40 -9.83 -12.00
CA LYS A 218 14.44 -10.45 -12.92
C LYS A 218 14.34 -9.72 -14.27
N LYS A 219 14.91 -8.51 -14.38
CA LYS A 219 14.93 -7.69 -15.60
C LYS A 219 13.53 -7.39 -16.20
N PRO A 220 12.51 -7.06 -15.42
CA PRO A 220 11.25 -6.58 -15.97
C PRO A 220 11.37 -5.13 -16.43
N GLU A 221 10.37 -4.66 -17.19
CA GLU A 221 10.12 -3.24 -17.35
C GLU A 221 9.42 -2.71 -16.08
N ILE A 222 9.99 -1.68 -15.43
CA ILE A 222 9.44 -1.15 -14.18
C ILE A 222 8.85 0.23 -14.43
N LEU A 223 7.53 0.38 -14.15
CA LEU A 223 6.82 1.65 -14.11
C LEU A 223 6.52 2.01 -12.66
N LEU A 224 6.98 3.16 -12.20
CA LEU A 224 6.57 3.74 -10.92
C LEU A 224 5.49 4.80 -11.13
N VAL A 225 4.33 4.62 -10.46
CA VAL A 225 3.25 5.61 -10.39
C VAL A 225 3.26 6.22 -8.99
N THR A 226 3.52 7.53 -8.87
CA THR A 226 3.75 8.18 -7.57
C THR A 226 3.44 9.68 -7.59
N LEU A 227 3.12 10.23 -6.41
CA LEU A 227 3.08 11.68 -6.18
C LEU A 227 4.48 12.25 -5.90
N ASN A 228 5.44 11.41 -5.49
CA ASN A 228 6.81 11.85 -5.19
C ASN A 228 7.54 12.29 -6.46
N GLN A 229 7.80 13.60 -6.55
CA GLN A 229 8.45 14.20 -7.73
C GLN A 229 9.97 13.98 -7.72
N ASP A 230 10.56 13.74 -6.56
CA ASP A 230 12.02 13.74 -6.34
C ASP A 230 12.63 12.34 -6.31
N TYR A 231 11.78 11.30 -6.15
CA TYR A 231 12.31 9.95 -6.07
C TYR A 231 12.79 9.45 -7.43
N GLU A 232 14.04 9.02 -7.47
CA GLU A 232 14.67 8.39 -8.63
C GLU A 232 15.46 7.15 -8.24
N ASN A 233 15.45 6.15 -9.13
CA ASN A 233 16.25 4.94 -9.02
C ASN A 233 16.55 4.39 -10.42
N GLU A 234 17.81 4.07 -10.69
CA GLU A 234 18.29 3.57 -12.00
C GLU A 234 17.61 2.28 -12.47
N GLY A 235 16.99 1.53 -11.56
CA GLY A 235 16.26 0.31 -11.89
C GLY A 235 14.84 0.53 -12.38
N ILE A 236 14.34 1.76 -12.37
CA ILE A 236 12.99 2.10 -12.82
C ILE A 236 13.09 2.59 -14.27
N SER A 237 12.40 1.88 -15.16
CA SER A 237 12.42 2.19 -16.61
C SER A 237 11.53 3.40 -16.95
N HIS A 238 10.40 3.55 -16.22
CA HIS A 238 9.39 4.55 -16.51
C HIS A 238 8.81 5.15 -15.22
N TYR A 239 8.50 6.44 -15.30
CA TYR A 239 7.84 7.17 -14.21
C TYR A 239 6.54 7.82 -14.72
N LEU A 240 5.45 7.61 -14.00
CA LEU A 240 4.25 8.43 -14.07
C LEU A 240 4.14 9.22 -12.78
N ARG A 241 4.68 10.44 -12.79
CA ARG A 241 4.59 11.37 -11.66
C ARG A 241 3.29 12.13 -11.76
N ILE A 242 2.41 11.91 -10.80
CA ILE A 242 1.09 12.54 -10.75
C ILE A 242 1.12 13.75 -9.81
N GLY A 243 0.25 14.71 -10.03
CA GLY A 243 0.01 15.78 -9.09
C GLY A 243 -0.87 15.33 -7.95
N GLY A 244 -0.89 16.11 -6.88
CA GLY A 244 -1.72 15.89 -5.70
C GLY A 244 -1.45 16.96 -4.66
N TYR A 245 -2.14 16.87 -3.52
CA TYR A 245 -1.97 17.81 -2.44
C TYR A 245 -0.59 17.61 -1.78
N GLU A 246 0.15 18.70 -1.54
CA GLU A 246 1.54 18.63 -1.04
C GLU A 246 1.63 17.94 0.33
N SER A 247 0.62 18.08 1.17
CA SER A 247 0.55 17.40 2.46
C SER A 247 0.48 15.87 2.36
N ASP A 248 -0.16 15.33 1.29
CA ASP A 248 -0.24 13.89 1.07
C ASP A 248 1.12 13.27 0.77
N TYR A 249 1.98 14.04 0.14
CA TYR A 249 3.34 13.64 -0.13
C TYR A 249 4.19 13.57 1.14
N THR A 250 3.99 14.50 2.07
CA THR A 250 4.83 14.64 3.26
C THR A 250 4.23 14.03 4.52
N GLN A 251 2.92 14.11 4.73
CA GLN A 251 2.25 13.82 5.99
C GLN A 251 1.11 12.81 5.89
N SER A 252 0.17 12.98 4.97
CA SER A 252 -1.03 12.13 4.82
C SER A 252 -1.08 11.46 3.45
N ALA A 253 -1.73 10.29 3.36
CA ALA A 253 -1.98 9.60 2.10
C ALA A 253 -3.48 9.60 1.72
N MET A 254 -4.31 10.34 2.45
CA MET A 254 -5.76 10.31 2.28
C MET A 254 -6.17 10.78 0.87
N MET A 255 -5.73 11.95 0.44
CA MET A 255 -6.08 12.50 -0.87
C MET A 255 -5.28 11.82 -1.98
N GLY A 256 -4.01 11.46 -1.72
CA GLY A 256 -3.16 10.79 -2.70
C GLY A 256 -3.70 9.46 -3.20
N THR A 257 -4.48 8.74 -2.39
CA THR A 257 -5.18 7.53 -2.83
C THR A 257 -6.27 7.85 -3.86
N LEU A 258 -7.01 8.95 -3.67
CA LEU A 258 -8.04 9.41 -4.63
C LEU A 258 -7.39 9.88 -5.94
N ASP A 259 -6.27 10.58 -5.88
CA ASP A 259 -5.50 10.98 -7.06
C ASP A 259 -5.02 9.77 -7.85
N LEU A 260 -4.45 8.76 -7.17
CA LEU A 260 -4.06 7.50 -7.80
C LEU A 260 -5.26 6.80 -8.46
N MET A 261 -6.40 6.66 -7.76
CA MET A 261 -7.62 6.07 -8.33
C MET A 261 -8.09 6.82 -9.58
N THR A 262 -8.03 8.15 -9.55
CA THR A 262 -8.42 9.00 -10.68
C THR A 262 -7.51 8.78 -11.88
N VAL A 263 -6.21 8.72 -11.68
CA VAL A 263 -5.24 8.45 -12.75
C VAL A 263 -5.43 7.06 -13.36
N PHE A 264 -5.63 6.03 -12.54
CA PHE A 264 -5.91 4.69 -13.05
C PHE A 264 -7.27 4.60 -13.77
N ASN A 265 -8.26 5.41 -13.39
CA ASN A 265 -9.51 5.55 -14.15
C ASN A 265 -9.27 6.18 -15.54
N ILE A 266 -8.40 7.20 -15.62
CA ILE A 266 -8.03 7.82 -16.89
C ILE A 266 -7.31 6.80 -17.78
N ILE A 267 -6.34 6.05 -17.24
CA ILE A 267 -5.65 4.97 -17.96
C ILE A 267 -6.65 3.92 -18.45
N TYR A 268 -7.59 3.48 -17.61
CA TYR A 268 -8.63 2.51 -17.99
C TYR A 268 -9.47 2.99 -19.15
N VAL A 269 -10.00 4.22 -19.07
CA VAL A 269 -10.81 4.81 -20.15
C VAL A 269 -9.99 4.94 -21.43
N ARG A 270 -8.77 5.47 -21.32
CA ARG A 270 -7.91 5.66 -22.49
C ARG A 270 -7.51 4.34 -23.15
N TYR A 271 -7.17 3.34 -22.35
CA TYR A 271 -6.87 2.00 -22.84
C TYR A 271 -8.05 1.38 -23.56
N GLY A 272 -9.26 1.46 -22.99
CA GLY A 272 -10.47 0.95 -23.61
C GLY A 272 -10.75 1.59 -24.96
N LEU A 273 -10.64 2.92 -25.06
CA LEU A 273 -10.83 3.65 -26.32
C LEU A 273 -9.75 3.34 -27.38
N LYS A 274 -8.51 3.06 -26.95
CA LYS A 274 -7.39 2.84 -27.87
C LYS A 274 -7.32 1.40 -28.38
N TYR A 275 -7.68 0.42 -27.54
CA TYR A 275 -7.39 -1.00 -27.81
C TYR A 275 -8.60 -1.94 -27.81
N CYS A 276 -9.79 -1.48 -27.41
CA CYS A 276 -10.92 -2.38 -27.14
C CYS A 276 -12.20 -2.06 -27.93
N ASN A 277 -12.21 -1.27 -28.97
CA ASN A 277 -13.40 -0.99 -29.82
C ASN A 277 -14.69 -0.81 -28.97
N LEU A 278 -14.64 0.08 -27.98
CA LEU A 278 -15.79 0.40 -27.12
C LEU A 278 -16.77 1.31 -27.83
#